data_76144c05da04b8d4666df216d9c801af
#
_entry.id   76144c05da04b8d4666df216d9c801af
#
_cell.length_a   1.000
_cell.length_b   1.000
_cell.length_c   1.000
_cell.angle_alpha   90.00
_cell.angle_beta   90.00
_cell.angle_gamma   90.00
#
_symmetry.space_group_name_H-M   'P 1'
#
loop_
_entity.id
_entity.type
_entity.pdbx_description
1 polymer ?
#
loop_
_entity_poly.entity_id
_entity_poly.type
_entity_poly.pdbx_seq_one_letter_code
_entity_poly.pdbx_strand_id
1 'polypeptide(L)'
;MGLFGRSPGVSVEVAPAVVGPRQMVGATVSTGRPVDRVTSATLEWGYTNFYRYHWAGRADSAMAKAGEDLWLYGDVGTNAGGDRDAEDWVGITKVELPIVNGEFSCGSSSFRVPSWAPASSPELVRWSCRVVLERAGRNVDTQARFDVRIGRGDVAAAEPGPTEVIA
;
A
#
# COMPACT_ATOMS: atom_id res chain seq x y z
N MET A 1 -14.92 36.99 1.06
CA MET A 1 -13.82 36.50 1.93
C MET A 1 -14.03 35.01 2.17
N GLY A 2 -13.33 34.19 1.41
CA GLY A 2 -13.44 32.74 1.56
C GLY A 2 -12.61 32.28 2.77
N LEU A 3 -13.28 31.82 3.79
CA LEU A 3 -12.67 31.05 4.88
C LEU A 3 -12.28 29.67 4.33
N PHE A 4 -11.10 29.57 3.78
CA PHE A 4 -10.47 28.27 3.55
C PHE A 4 -10.17 27.67 4.93
N GLY A 5 -11.06 26.83 5.42
CA GLY A 5 -10.79 26.00 6.58
C GLY A 5 -9.54 25.18 6.30
N ARG A 6 -8.43 25.53 6.96
CA ARG A 6 -7.22 24.69 6.97
C ARG A 6 -7.64 23.32 7.49
N SER A 7 -7.53 22.31 6.65
CA SER A 7 -7.65 20.92 7.11
C SER A 7 -6.74 20.75 8.32
N PRO A 8 -7.21 20.13 9.41
CA PRO A 8 -6.37 19.87 10.55
C PRO A 8 -5.17 19.06 10.05
N GLY A 9 -3.97 19.63 10.18
CA GLY A 9 -2.76 18.99 9.70
C GLY A 9 -2.48 17.75 10.54
N VAL A 10 -2.76 16.59 10.00
CA VAL A 10 -2.32 15.31 10.55
C VAL A 10 -0.99 14.98 9.91
N SER A 11 0.04 14.77 10.71
CA SER A 11 1.36 14.34 10.27
C SER A 11 1.66 12.94 10.80
N VAL A 12 2.38 12.18 10.01
CA VAL A 12 2.91 10.89 10.41
C VAL A 12 4.40 10.84 10.10
N GLU A 13 5.18 10.44 11.09
CA GLU A 13 6.62 10.25 10.97
C GLU A 13 6.96 8.79 11.20
N VAL A 14 7.85 8.25 10.37
CA VAL A 14 8.30 6.85 10.45
C VAL A 14 9.79 6.82 10.73
N ALA A 15 10.19 6.01 11.69
CA ALA A 15 11.59 5.81 12.05
C ALA A 15 11.86 4.32 12.41
N PRO A 16 13.00 3.77 11.96
CA PRO A 16 13.93 4.33 10.99
C PRO A 16 13.35 4.37 9.58
N ALA A 17 13.89 5.25 8.73
CA ALA A 17 13.44 5.40 7.33
C ALA A 17 13.82 4.20 6.44
N VAL A 18 14.79 3.40 6.86
CA VAL A 18 15.27 2.20 6.16
C VAL A 18 15.39 1.07 7.17
N VAL A 19 14.79 -0.06 6.84
CA VAL A 19 14.78 -1.26 7.70
C VAL A 19 15.04 -2.51 6.87
N GLY A 20 15.47 -3.59 7.53
CA GLY A 20 15.55 -4.93 6.93
C GLY A 20 14.38 -5.81 7.37
N PRO A 21 14.23 -7.01 6.76
CA PRO A 21 13.33 -8.04 7.23
C PRO A 21 13.57 -8.35 8.72
N ARG A 22 12.50 -8.64 9.46
CA ARG A 22 12.49 -8.91 10.91
C ARG A 22 12.86 -7.73 11.80
N GLN A 23 13.25 -6.58 11.26
CA GLN A 23 13.50 -5.38 12.03
C GLN A 23 12.22 -4.63 12.37
N MET A 24 12.32 -3.77 13.37
CA MET A 24 11.20 -2.96 13.84
C MET A 24 11.24 -1.58 13.19
N VAL A 25 10.08 -1.09 12.81
CA VAL A 25 9.84 0.28 12.37
C VAL A 25 8.72 0.88 13.23
N GLY A 26 8.84 2.12 13.62
CA GLY A 26 7.85 2.84 14.41
C GLY A 26 7.21 3.96 13.62
N ALA A 27 5.96 4.26 13.89
CA ALA A 27 5.27 5.45 13.41
C ALA A 27 4.75 6.27 14.57
N THR A 28 4.90 7.58 14.46
CA THR A 28 4.31 8.57 15.36
C THR A 28 3.37 9.45 14.57
N VAL A 29 2.12 9.49 15.00
CA VAL A 29 1.07 10.32 14.40
C VAL A 29 0.80 11.48 15.33
N SER A 30 0.78 12.68 14.80
CA SER A 30 0.48 13.89 15.57
C SER A 30 -0.37 14.86 14.77
N THR A 31 -1.09 15.70 15.49
CA THR A 31 -1.89 16.77 14.90
C THR A 31 -1.49 18.11 15.50
N GLY A 32 -1.44 19.13 14.68
CA GLY A 32 -1.13 20.49 15.15
C GLY A 32 -2.24 21.06 16.06
N ARG A 33 -3.45 20.53 15.95
CA ARG A 33 -4.62 20.80 16.82
C ARG A 33 -5.44 19.52 16.90
N PRO A 34 -6.10 19.25 18.05
CA PRO A 34 -6.99 18.10 18.15
C PRO A 34 -8.01 18.08 17.00
N VAL A 35 -8.19 16.91 16.41
CA VAL A 35 -9.21 16.68 15.38
C VAL A 35 -10.48 16.21 16.07
N ASP A 36 -11.52 17.02 16.00
CA ASP A 36 -12.81 16.75 16.64
C ASP A 36 -13.72 15.79 15.83
N ARG A 37 -14.72 15.22 16.49
CA ARG A 37 -15.74 14.33 15.91
C ARG A 37 -15.13 13.11 15.22
N VAL A 38 -14.02 12.62 15.72
CA VAL A 38 -13.41 11.39 15.26
C VAL A 38 -14.12 10.20 15.84
N THR A 39 -14.62 9.33 14.97
CA THR A 39 -15.33 8.09 15.34
C THR A 39 -14.40 6.87 15.31
N SER A 40 -13.40 6.91 14.46
CA SER A 40 -12.38 5.86 14.34
C SER A 40 -11.04 6.48 13.93
N ALA A 41 -9.96 6.01 14.52
CA ALA A 41 -8.60 6.37 14.17
C ALA A 41 -7.80 5.09 13.98
N THR A 42 -7.29 4.86 12.79
CA THR A 42 -6.56 3.63 12.46
C THR A 42 -5.25 3.92 11.77
N LEU A 43 -4.24 3.09 12.05
CA LEU A 43 -2.97 3.06 11.36
C LEU A 43 -2.80 1.67 10.76
N GLU A 44 -2.53 1.61 9.47
CA GLU A 44 -2.32 0.37 8.73
C GLU A 44 -0.93 0.35 8.12
N TRP A 45 -0.18 -0.72 8.40
CA TRP A 45 1.13 -1.02 7.84
C TRP A 45 0.98 -1.93 6.62
N GLY A 46 1.69 -1.59 5.56
CA GLY A 46 1.63 -2.39 4.35
C GLY A 46 2.51 -1.85 3.24
N TYR A 47 2.27 -2.31 2.05
CA TYR A 47 2.96 -1.84 0.86
C TYR A 47 2.02 -1.75 -0.33
N THR A 48 2.37 -0.90 -1.29
CA THR A 48 1.70 -0.80 -2.57
C THR A 48 2.51 -1.55 -3.60
N ASN A 49 1.88 -2.48 -4.31
CA ASN A 49 2.41 -3.08 -5.52
C ASN A 49 2.02 -2.24 -6.71
N PHE A 50 2.99 -1.92 -7.55
CA PHE A 50 2.77 -1.29 -8.85
C PHE A 50 3.02 -2.33 -9.92
N TYR A 51 2.10 -2.45 -10.88
CA TYR A 51 2.22 -3.39 -11.97
C TYR A 51 1.58 -2.85 -13.23
N ARG A 52 2.05 -3.33 -14.36
CA ARG A 52 1.46 -3.06 -15.65
C ARG A 52 0.79 -4.32 -16.14
N TYR A 53 -0.43 -4.20 -16.61
CA TYR A 53 -1.14 -5.30 -17.22
C TYR A 53 -1.71 -4.89 -18.59
N HIS A 54 -1.77 -5.87 -19.46
CA HIS A 54 -2.44 -5.72 -20.74
C HIS A 54 -3.91 -6.10 -20.59
N TRP A 55 -4.82 -5.18 -20.89
CA TRP A 55 -6.22 -5.50 -20.93
C TRP A 55 -6.64 -5.75 -22.39
N ALA A 56 -7.36 -6.86 -22.63
CA ALA A 56 -7.89 -7.18 -23.94
C ALA A 56 -9.11 -6.28 -24.22
N GLY A 57 -9.03 -5.53 -25.31
CA GLY A 57 -10.18 -4.79 -25.83
C GLY A 57 -11.23 -5.74 -26.44
N ARG A 58 -12.38 -5.21 -26.78
CA ARG A 58 -13.41 -5.98 -27.50
C ARG A 58 -12.90 -6.55 -28.81
N ALA A 59 -12.03 -5.81 -29.51
CA ALA A 59 -11.40 -6.27 -30.73
C ALA A 59 -10.50 -7.49 -30.50
N ASP A 60 -9.67 -7.47 -29.47
CA ASP A 60 -8.78 -8.58 -29.17
C ASP A 60 -9.57 -9.84 -28.79
N SER A 61 -10.65 -9.66 -28.04
CA SER A 61 -11.56 -10.79 -27.67
C SER A 61 -12.30 -11.35 -28.88
N ALA A 62 -12.67 -10.51 -29.85
CA ALA A 62 -13.31 -10.94 -31.07
C ALA A 62 -12.32 -11.67 -31.99
N MET A 63 -11.08 -11.20 -32.09
CA MET A 63 -10.00 -11.87 -32.84
C MET A 63 -9.68 -13.25 -32.26
N ALA A 64 -9.57 -13.35 -30.94
CA ALA A 64 -9.31 -14.62 -30.27
C ALA A 64 -10.42 -15.67 -30.51
N LYS A 65 -11.68 -15.21 -30.70
CA LYS A 65 -12.83 -16.09 -30.97
C LYS A 65 -13.00 -16.46 -32.44
N ALA A 66 -12.62 -15.57 -33.34
CA ALA A 66 -12.89 -15.74 -34.78
C ALA A 66 -11.75 -16.44 -35.55
N GLY A 67 -10.60 -16.67 -34.91
CA GLY A 67 -9.45 -17.24 -35.60
C GLY A 67 -8.86 -16.34 -36.69
N GLU A 68 -8.18 -16.95 -37.65
CA GLU A 68 -7.42 -16.24 -38.69
C GLU A 68 -8.27 -15.45 -39.69
N ASP A 69 -9.58 -15.64 -39.74
CA ASP A 69 -10.46 -15.07 -40.78
C ASP A 69 -10.75 -13.58 -40.58
N LEU A 70 -10.34 -12.99 -39.46
CA LEU A 70 -10.63 -11.59 -39.14
C LEU A 70 -9.75 -10.58 -39.86
N TRP A 71 -8.70 -10.99 -40.54
CA TRP A 71 -7.85 -10.15 -41.37
C TRP A 71 -8.56 -9.57 -42.61
N LEU A 72 -9.72 -10.13 -42.92
CA LEU A 72 -10.51 -9.71 -44.09
C LEU A 72 -11.45 -8.52 -43.82
N TYR A 73 -11.67 -8.18 -42.59
CA TYR A 73 -12.51 -7.04 -42.21
C TYR A 73 -11.62 -5.87 -41.76
N GLY A 74 -11.19 -5.08 -42.73
CA GLY A 74 -10.47 -3.84 -42.48
C GLY A 74 -11.21 -2.98 -41.45
N ASP A 75 -10.46 -2.38 -40.56
CA ASP A 75 -10.92 -1.41 -39.57
C ASP A 75 -11.86 -1.97 -38.49
N VAL A 76 -11.36 -2.92 -37.71
CA VAL A 76 -11.97 -3.28 -36.45
C VAL A 76 -11.68 -2.12 -35.49
N GLY A 77 -12.62 -1.19 -35.42
CA GLY A 77 -12.47 0.12 -34.83
C GLY A 77 -11.89 0.11 -33.39
N THR A 78 -11.16 1.11 -33.15
CA THR A 78 -10.74 1.93 -32.00
C THR A 78 -10.84 1.39 -30.55
N ASN A 79 -11.20 0.13 -30.30
CA ASN A 79 -11.21 -0.52 -28.99
C ASN A 79 -10.17 -1.64 -28.88
N ALA A 80 -9.01 -1.45 -29.47
CA ALA A 80 -7.86 -2.30 -29.19
C ALA A 80 -7.52 -2.20 -27.72
N GLY A 81 -7.19 -3.34 -27.11
CA GLY A 81 -6.66 -3.38 -25.77
C GLY A 81 -5.41 -2.52 -25.62
N GLY A 82 -4.92 -2.40 -24.43
CA GLY A 82 -3.73 -1.60 -24.15
C GLY A 82 -3.14 -1.91 -22.79
N ASP A 83 -1.95 -1.38 -22.59
CA ASP A 83 -1.28 -1.47 -21.30
C ASP A 83 -1.88 -0.45 -20.32
N ARG A 84 -2.12 -0.89 -19.12
CA ARG A 84 -2.55 -0.04 -18.01
C ARG A 84 -1.64 -0.25 -16.81
N ASP A 85 -1.28 0.85 -16.20
CA ASP A 85 -0.64 0.84 -14.91
C ASP A 85 -1.70 0.70 -13.82
N ALA A 86 -1.45 -0.16 -12.86
CA ALA A 86 -2.31 -0.39 -11.73
C ALA A 86 -1.50 -0.45 -10.43
N GLU A 87 -2.17 -0.18 -9.34
CA GLU A 87 -1.59 -0.25 -8.02
C GLU A 87 -2.55 -0.97 -7.07
N ASP A 88 -2.00 -1.86 -6.25
CA ASP A 88 -2.74 -2.56 -5.21
C ASP A 88 -2.09 -2.35 -3.85
N TRP A 89 -2.91 -1.96 -2.89
CA TRP A 89 -2.50 -1.90 -1.50
C TRP A 89 -2.61 -3.26 -0.84
N VAL A 90 -1.51 -3.69 -0.22
CA VAL A 90 -1.45 -4.91 0.58
C VAL A 90 -1.26 -4.50 2.04
N GLY A 91 -2.36 -4.47 2.80
CA GLY A 91 -2.35 -4.24 4.24
C GLY A 91 -1.90 -5.49 4.98
N ILE A 92 -0.98 -5.34 5.93
CA ILE A 92 -0.44 -6.45 6.72
C ILE A 92 -0.95 -6.38 8.16
N THR A 93 -0.88 -5.20 8.76
CA THR A 93 -1.28 -4.99 10.16
C THR A 93 -2.03 -3.69 10.28
N LYS A 94 -3.20 -3.74 10.91
CA LYS A 94 -4.02 -2.58 11.23
C LYS A 94 -4.15 -2.43 12.73
N VAL A 95 -3.93 -1.22 13.24
CA VAL A 95 -3.95 -0.88 14.66
C VAL A 95 -4.90 0.28 14.87
N GLU A 96 -5.69 0.23 15.93
CA GLU A 96 -6.50 1.35 16.37
C GLU A 96 -5.66 2.32 17.19
N LEU A 97 -5.82 3.61 16.91
CA LEU A 97 -5.19 4.69 17.63
C LEU A 97 -6.15 5.26 18.68
N PRO A 98 -5.63 5.78 19.82
CA PRO A 98 -6.48 6.27 20.90
C PRO A 98 -7.25 7.53 20.50
N ILE A 99 -8.54 7.52 20.83
CA ILE A 99 -9.43 8.67 20.71
C ILE A 99 -9.89 9.03 22.13
N VAL A 100 -9.83 10.29 22.49
CA VAL A 100 -10.28 10.79 23.80
C VAL A 100 -11.43 11.76 23.58
N ASN A 101 -12.59 11.44 24.15
CA ASN A 101 -13.81 12.26 24.04
C ASN A 101 -14.21 12.63 22.59
N GLY A 102 -13.97 11.73 21.63
CA GLY A 102 -14.24 12.00 20.21
C GLY A 102 -13.21 12.90 19.53
N GLU A 103 -12.08 13.14 20.18
CA GLU A 103 -10.96 13.90 19.64
C GLU A 103 -9.72 13.04 19.46
N PHE A 104 -9.00 13.28 18.37
CA PHE A 104 -7.71 12.67 18.12
C PHE A 104 -6.61 13.72 18.14
N SER A 105 -5.54 13.49 18.90
CA SER A 105 -4.38 14.38 19.01
C SER A 105 -3.08 13.72 18.60
N CYS A 106 -2.84 12.51 19.07
CA CYS A 106 -1.61 11.77 18.76
C CYS A 106 -1.80 10.27 18.97
N GLY A 107 -0.91 9.50 18.37
CA GLY A 107 -0.84 8.07 18.54
C GLY A 107 0.48 7.53 18.00
N SER A 108 0.80 6.31 18.36
CA SER A 108 2.00 5.64 17.85
C SER A 108 1.73 4.16 17.66
N SER A 109 2.51 3.57 16.76
CA SER A 109 2.48 2.14 16.49
C SER A 109 3.87 1.67 16.12
N SER A 110 4.16 0.41 16.38
CA SER A 110 5.36 -0.25 15.90
C SER A 110 4.99 -1.50 15.09
N PHE A 111 5.81 -1.81 14.11
CA PHE A 111 5.59 -2.89 13.17
C PHE A 111 6.88 -3.66 12.95
N ARG A 112 6.81 -4.99 13.04
CA ARG A 112 7.92 -5.86 12.68
C ARG A 112 7.79 -6.23 11.22
N VAL A 113 8.76 -5.84 10.41
CA VAL A 113 8.80 -6.19 8.98
C VAL A 113 8.85 -7.70 8.83
N PRO A 114 7.95 -8.33 8.07
CA PRO A 114 7.95 -9.78 7.86
C PRO A 114 9.26 -10.29 7.26
N SER A 115 9.60 -11.53 7.54
CA SER A 115 10.80 -12.16 6.96
C SER A 115 10.72 -12.33 5.45
N TRP A 116 9.50 -12.41 4.91
CA TRP A 116 9.21 -12.53 3.49
C TRP A 116 8.97 -11.18 2.79
N ALA A 117 9.16 -10.07 3.50
CA ALA A 117 8.87 -8.73 2.98
C ALA A 117 9.61 -8.47 1.67
N PRO A 118 8.92 -8.04 0.61
CA PRO A 118 9.57 -7.65 -0.62
C PRO A 118 10.42 -6.39 -0.40
N ALA A 119 11.58 -6.33 -1.04
CA ALA A 119 12.42 -5.15 -1.00
C ALA A 119 11.71 -3.96 -1.65
N SER A 120 11.94 -2.77 -1.11
CA SER A 120 11.46 -1.53 -1.74
C SER A 120 12.06 -1.36 -3.13
N SER A 121 11.20 -0.99 -4.07
CA SER A 121 11.58 -0.63 -5.42
C SER A 121 10.76 0.57 -5.86
N PRO A 122 11.36 1.61 -6.44
CA PRO A 122 10.63 2.81 -6.88
C PRO A 122 9.46 2.49 -7.82
N GLU A 123 9.60 1.44 -8.62
CA GLU A 123 8.66 1.09 -9.69
C GLU A 123 7.69 -0.03 -9.33
N LEU A 124 8.03 -0.88 -8.36
CA LEU A 124 7.27 -2.11 -8.10
C LEU A 124 6.69 -2.19 -6.69
N VAL A 125 7.43 -1.78 -5.65
CA VAL A 125 7.02 -1.97 -4.26
C VAL A 125 7.33 -0.75 -3.43
N ARG A 126 6.31 -0.19 -2.79
CA ARG A 126 6.45 0.98 -1.91
C ARG A 126 5.84 0.70 -0.55
N TRP A 127 6.69 0.61 0.47
CA TRP A 127 6.25 0.44 1.85
C TRP A 127 5.78 1.75 2.46
N SER A 128 4.70 1.69 3.20
CA SER A 128 4.17 2.85 3.94
C SER A 128 3.32 2.42 5.13
N CYS A 129 3.11 3.36 6.05
CA CYS A 129 1.97 3.29 6.95
C CYS A 129 0.92 4.32 6.52
N ARG A 130 -0.34 3.94 6.58
CA ARG A 130 -1.50 4.77 6.28
C ARG A 130 -2.27 5.04 7.55
N VAL A 131 -2.62 6.30 7.77
CA VAL A 131 -3.43 6.73 8.90
C VAL A 131 -4.74 7.26 8.36
N VAL A 132 -5.83 6.75 8.90
CA VAL A 132 -7.19 7.19 8.55
C VAL A 132 -7.91 7.59 9.82
N LEU A 133 -8.38 8.84 9.86
CA LEU A 133 -9.29 9.33 10.87
C LEU A 133 -10.68 9.45 10.25
N GLU A 134 -11.59 8.59 10.67
CA GLU A 134 -12.97 8.66 10.25
C GLU A 134 -13.71 9.69 11.11
N ARG A 135 -14.43 10.58 10.47
CA ARG A 135 -15.23 11.61 11.14
C ARG A 135 -16.46 11.95 10.34
N ALA A 136 -17.45 12.51 11.02
CA ALA A 136 -18.66 12.99 10.36
C ALA A 136 -18.32 14.02 9.27
N GLY A 137 -18.72 13.74 8.05
CA GLY A 137 -18.56 14.60 6.88
C GLY A 137 -17.39 14.23 5.98
N ARG A 138 -16.16 14.21 6.47
CA ARG A 138 -14.97 13.93 5.65
C ARG A 138 -13.89 13.22 6.46
N ASN A 139 -13.42 12.11 5.97
CA ASN A 139 -12.25 11.43 6.52
C ASN A 139 -10.98 12.25 6.29
N VAL A 140 -10.05 12.11 7.22
CA VAL A 140 -8.70 12.66 7.09
C VAL A 140 -7.76 11.47 6.97
N ASP A 141 -7.02 11.42 5.88
CA ASP A 141 -6.04 10.38 5.59
C ASP A 141 -4.66 10.98 5.33
N THR A 142 -3.65 10.28 5.77
CA THR A 142 -2.25 10.61 5.53
C THR A 142 -1.40 9.34 5.51
N GLN A 143 -0.21 9.44 4.94
CA GLN A 143 0.71 8.30 4.87
C GLN A 143 2.16 8.77 4.99
N ALA A 144 3.00 7.89 5.54
CA ALA A 144 4.44 8.04 5.53
C ALA A 144 5.09 6.80 4.92
N ARG A 145 6.21 7.00 4.25
CA ARG A 145 6.96 5.96 3.53
C ARG A 145 8.21 5.56 4.30
N PHE A 146 8.61 4.32 4.10
CA PHE A 146 9.91 3.81 4.54
C PHE A 146 10.41 2.78 3.53
N ASP A 147 11.68 2.48 3.58
CA ASP A 147 12.32 1.51 2.67
C ASP A 147 12.62 0.20 3.40
N VAL A 148 12.29 -0.90 2.75
CA VAL A 148 12.73 -2.24 3.15
C VAL A 148 13.87 -2.65 2.24
N ARG A 149 15.05 -2.91 2.83
CA ARG A 149 16.24 -3.35 2.10
C ARG A 149 16.65 -4.73 2.59
N ILE A 150 16.86 -5.63 1.64
CA ILE A 150 17.39 -6.96 1.91
C ILE A 150 18.91 -6.88 1.83
N GLY A 151 19.58 -7.10 2.96
CA GLY A 151 21.04 -7.18 3.01
C GLY A 151 21.55 -8.44 2.31
N ARG A 152 22.77 -8.39 1.76
CA ARG A 152 23.40 -9.57 1.15
C ARG A 152 23.56 -10.76 2.12
N GLY A 153 23.48 -10.54 3.44
CA GLY A 153 23.55 -11.59 4.46
C GLY A 153 22.23 -12.28 4.77
N ASP A 154 21.10 -11.67 4.41
CA ASP A 154 19.76 -12.20 4.76
C ASP A 154 19.28 -13.31 3.83
N VAL A 155 19.95 -13.49 2.70
CA VAL A 155 19.65 -14.57 1.73
C VAL A 155 20.17 -15.93 2.20
N ALA A 156 21.06 -15.98 3.19
CA ALA A 156 21.74 -17.21 3.63
C ALA A 156 21.00 -17.99 4.73
N ALA A 157 19.86 -17.52 5.23
CA ALA A 157 19.11 -18.16 6.31
C ALA A 157 17.74 -18.72 5.86
N ALA A 158 17.64 -19.23 4.63
CA ALA A 158 16.63 -20.23 4.33
C ALA A 158 17.09 -21.54 5.00
N GLU A 159 16.56 -21.82 6.19
CA GLU A 159 16.78 -23.14 6.81
C GLU A 159 16.32 -24.23 5.85
N PRO A 160 17.17 -25.24 5.59
CA PRO A 160 16.72 -26.40 4.84
C PRO A 160 15.59 -27.06 5.64
N GLY A 161 14.43 -27.21 5.01
CA GLY A 161 13.33 -27.92 5.61
C GLY A 161 13.74 -29.32 6.08
N PRO A 162 13.04 -29.91 7.06
CA PRO A 162 13.38 -31.20 7.62
C PRO A 162 13.46 -32.24 6.51
N THR A 163 14.60 -32.86 6.37
CA THR A 163 14.78 -34.02 5.51
C THR A 163 13.97 -35.17 6.11
N GLU A 164 12.87 -35.50 5.48
CA GLU A 164 12.07 -36.68 5.83
C GLU A 164 12.91 -37.92 5.52
N VAL A 165 13.45 -38.55 6.56
CA VAL A 165 14.11 -39.85 6.42
C VAL A 165 13.02 -40.91 6.32
N ILE A 166 12.76 -41.37 5.11
CA ILE A 166 11.92 -42.55 4.88
C ILE A 166 12.75 -43.77 5.26
N ALA A 167 12.33 -44.43 6.34
CA ALA A 167 12.82 -45.75 6.75
C ALA A 167 12.06 -46.86 6.02
#